data_bcdeb2fb85295c87bcf416dd2f73323a
#
_entry.id   bcdeb2fb85295c87bcf416dd2f73323a
#
_cell.length_a   1.000
_cell.length_b   1.000
_cell.length_c   1.000
_cell.angle_alpha   90.00
_cell.angle_beta   90.00
_cell.angle_gamma   90.00
#
_symmetry.space_group_name_H-M   'P 1'
#
loop_
_entity.id
_entity.type
_entity.pdbx_description
1 polymer ?
#
loop_
_entity_poly.entity_id
_entity_poly.type
_entity_poly.pdbx_seq_one_letter_code
_entity_poly.pdbx_strand_id
1 'polypeptide(L)' 'MMAKVGDLVRVRTKHYGEMLGVVVDVDKDGFHIKPQSHPRNILAAESDVKVLVSV' A
#
# COMPACT_ATOMS: atom_id res chain seq x y z
N MET A 1 -1.95 -3.28 13.60
CA MET A 1 -3.24 -2.83 13.05
C MET A 1 -3.18 -2.88 11.53
N MET A 2 -4.17 -3.49 10.90
CA MET A 2 -4.16 -3.68 9.46
C MET A 2 -4.64 -2.42 8.74
N ALA A 3 -4.04 -2.14 7.59
CA ALA A 3 -4.54 -1.10 6.71
C ALA A 3 -5.89 -1.51 6.12
N LYS A 4 -6.66 -0.53 5.68
CA LYS A 4 -7.94 -0.77 5.02
C LYS A 4 -8.06 0.10 3.78
N VAL A 5 -9.01 -0.22 2.93
CA VAL A 5 -9.26 0.55 1.71
C VAL A 5 -9.47 2.02 2.05
N GLY A 6 -8.77 2.89 1.34
CA GLY A 6 -8.80 4.33 1.54
C GLY A 6 -7.67 4.87 2.40
N ASP A 7 -6.96 4.02 3.15
CA ASP A 7 -5.87 4.46 3.99
C ASP A 7 -4.70 4.95 3.16
N LEU A 8 -4.07 6.04 3.61
CA LEU A 8 -2.79 6.49 3.08
C LEU A 8 -1.69 5.70 3.77
N VAL A 9 -0.85 5.07 2.97
CA VAL A 9 0.16 4.16 3.49
C VAL A 9 1.53 4.45 2.89
N ARG A 10 2.56 4.04 3.62
CA ARG A 10 3.91 3.91 3.08
C ARG A 10 4.14 2.43 2.81
N VAL A 11 4.59 2.11 1.62
CA VAL A 11 4.83 0.72 1.23
C VAL A 11 6.30 0.55 0.85
N ARG A 12 6.90 -0.54 1.33
CA ARG A 12 8.27 -0.90 0.98
C ARG A 12 8.23 -1.79 -0.25
N THR A 13 8.99 -1.41 -1.27
CA THR A 13 9.08 -2.19 -2.50
C THR A 13 10.52 -2.64 -2.73
N LYS A 14 10.67 -3.70 -3.54
CA LYS A 14 11.99 -4.24 -3.84
C LYS A 14 12.77 -3.37 -4.82
N HIS A 15 12.08 -2.74 -5.77
CA HIS A 15 12.75 -2.07 -6.88
C HIS A 15 12.72 -0.55 -6.77
N TYR A 16 11.75 -0.02 -6.02
CA TYR A 16 11.53 1.43 -5.98
C TYR A 16 11.71 2.02 -4.59
N GLY A 17 12.15 1.20 -3.63
CA GLY A 17 12.28 1.66 -2.25
C GLY A 17 10.92 1.87 -1.61
N GLU A 18 10.82 2.88 -0.75
CA GLU A 18 9.56 3.22 -0.09
C GLU A 18 8.75 4.17 -0.95
N MET A 19 7.45 3.90 -1.03
CA MET A 19 6.52 4.69 -1.82
C MET A 19 5.30 5.03 -0.99
N LEU A 20 4.71 6.19 -1.26
CA LEU A 20 3.42 6.57 -0.70
C LEU A 20 2.31 6.11 -1.63
N GLY A 21 1.20 5.68 -1.07
CA GLY A 21 0.07 5.27 -1.87
C GLY A 21 -1.19 5.12 -1.05
N VAL A 22 -2.28 4.78 -1.73
CA VAL A 22 -3.58 4.57 -1.12
C VAL A 22 -4.00 3.12 -1.33
N VAL A 23 -4.50 2.49 -0.28
CA VAL A 23 -5.02 1.12 -0.39
C VAL A 23 -6.31 1.16 -1.18
N VAL A 24 -6.37 0.41 -2.27
CA VAL A 24 -7.57 0.37 -3.13
C VAL A 24 -8.32 -0.95 -3.00
N ASP A 25 -7.67 -2.01 -2.51
CA ASP A 25 -8.32 -3.29 -2.28
C ASP A 25 -7.50 -4.11 -1.31
N VAL A 26 -8.15 -5.01 -0.59
CA VAL A 26 -7.50 -5.97 0.31
C VAL A 26 -8.13 -7.33 0.05
N ASP A 27 -7.31 -8.31 -0.25
CA ASP A 27 -7.77 -9.67 -0.48
C ASP A 27 -6.78 -10.67 0.11
N LYS A 28 -6.96 -11.95 -0.19
CA LYS A 28 -6.11 -13.01 0.33
C LYS A 28 -4.66 -12.90 -0.10
N ASP A 29 -4.40 -12.22 -1.21
CA ASP A 29 -3.05 -12.06 -1.73
C ASP A 29 -2.31 -10.89 -1.10
N GLY A 30 -3.03 -9.99 -0.43
CA GLY A 30 -2.43 -8.86 0.26
C GLY A 30 -3.14 -7.55 -0.02
N PHE A 31 -2.37 -6.48 0.05
CA PHE A 31 -2.87 -5.12 -0.14
C PHE A 31 -2.58 -4.63 -1.54
N HIS A 32 -3.62 -4.22 -2.24
CA HIS A 32 -3.49 -3.59 -3.55
C HIS A 32 -3.41 -2.09 -3.33
N ILE A 33 -2.32 -1.49 -3.74
CA ILE A 33 -2.01 -0.09 -3.41
C ILE A 33 -1.79 0.66 -4.71
N LYS A 34 -2.44 1.83 -4.80
CA LYS A 34 -2.20 2.76 -5.89
C LYS A 34 -1.12 3.74 -5.45
N PRO A 35 0.11 3.63 -5.97
CA PRO A 35 1.18 4.52 -5.56
C PRO A 35 0.98 5.92 -6.12
N GLN A 36 1.47 6.90 -5.38
CA GLN A 36 1.32 8.29 -5.75
C GLN A 36 2.13 8.65 -7.01
N SER A 37 3.30 8.05 -7.15
CA SER A 37 4.25 8.42 -8.20
C SER A 37 4.50 7.33 -9.24
N HIS A 38 3.64 6.32 -9.30
CA HIS A 38 3.81 5.20 -10.22
C HIS A 38 2.47 4.88 -10.88
N PRO A 39 2.44 4.59 -12.20
CA PRO A 39 1.15 4.42 -12.90
C PRO A 39 0.44 3.12 -12.59
N ARG A 40 1.13 2.11 -12.07
CA ARG A 40 0.53 0.80 -11.84
C ARG A 40 0.32 0.56 -10.36
N ASN A 41 -0.77 -0.12 -10.02
CA ASN A 41 -0.99 -0.59 -8.67
C ASN A 41 0.03 -1.65 -8.32
N ILE A 42 0.37 -1.71 -7.03
CA ILE A 42 1.30 -2.71 -6.52
C ILE A 42 0.62 -3.57 -5.49
N LEU A 43 1.07 -4.82 -5.39
CA LEU A 43 0.61 -5.76 -4.39
C LEU A 43 1.68 -5.84 -3.30
N ALA A 44 1.27 -5.65 -2.05
CA ALA A 44 2.20 -5.66 -0.93
C ALA A 44 1.69 -6.55 0.19
N ALA A 45 2.62 -7.21 0.86
CA ALA A 45 2.31 -7.95 2.08
C ALA A 45 2.08 -6.97 3.23
N GLU A 46 1.33 -7.42 4.23
CA GLU A 46 1.02 -6.59 5.39
C GLU A 46 2.29 -6.03 6.05
N SER A 47 3.34 -6.84 6.13
CA SER A 47 4.58 -6.44 6.78
C SER A 47 5.32 -5.31 6.05
N ASP A 48 4.98 -5.06 4.78
CA ASP A 48 5.60 -4.01 3.99
C ASP A 48 4.77 -2.73 3.94
N VAL A 49 3.64 -2.70 4.63
CA VAL A 49 2.69 -1.58 4.59
C VAL A 49 2.63 -0.91 5.96
N LYS A 50 2.79 0.40 5.98
CA LYS A 50 2.64 1.19 7.20
C LYS A 50 1.57 2.25 6.98
N VAL A 51 0.54 2.23 7.83
CA VAL A 51 -0.54 3.22 7.76
C VAL A 51 -0.03 4.57 8.25
N LEU A 52 -0.20 5.61 7.43
CA LEU A 52 0.16 6.97 7.79
C LEU A 52 -1.07 7.77 8.20
N VAL A 53 -2.16 7.64 7.43
CA VAL A 53 -3.43 8.29 7.74
C VAL A 53 -4.53 7.27 7.51
N SER A 54 -5.30 7.00 8.53
CA SER A 54 -6.43 6.08 8.47
C SER A 54 -7.72 6.87 8.23
N VAL A 55 -8.50 6.41 7.27
CA VAL A 55 -9.79 7.04 6.99
C VAL A 55 -10.91 6.54 7.89
#